data_f707201df846402ac7a04ec77d3d4428
#
_entry.id   f707201df846402ac7a04ec77d3d4428
#
_cell.length_a   1.000
_cell.length_b   1.000
_cell.length_c   1.000
_cell.angle_alpha   90.00
_cell.angle_beta   90.00
_cell.angle_gamma   90.00
#
_symmetry.space_group_name_H-M   'P 1'
#
loop_
_entity.id
_entity.type
_entity.pdbx_description
1 polymer ?
#
loop_
_entity_poly.entity_id
_entity_poly.type
_entity_poly.pdbx_seq_one_letter_code
_entity_poly.pdbx_strand_id
1 'polypeptide(L)'
;RPLNSVAGALSAEPPRVQVAGLLLGVAGIVLAITGVSGIGDAALLPVLAVAMLLGAMFVWLDYGFAGGFRALLVERDGRTLGAAFIVPAVAALVVLPFGMLVDGYGRFVAPIGLPLLLGAAIFGIGMQITNGCGSGTLVAAGQGSRRMWVALPFFCFGGVLGSLMLPAALRLPSLGEIDLPALLGPWGGLVVTEVLLGLGAMVVLRGARPSRERLLAGAVIGAGAAALFLVSGTPWGITMGLTLWGAQALQALGWDLSGFEFWSSGWTREALDGPLLAMHGSLSDVGLLLGALLAAAGQGRLRHGTPIGWRGATGA
;
A
#
# COMPACT_ATOMS: atom_id res chain seq x y z
N ARG A 1 -33.48 23.37 18.34
CA ARG A 1 -32.14 23.87 18.68
C ARG A 1 -31.29 24.06 17.44
N PRO A 2 -30.49 25.10 17.51
CA PRO A 2 -30.69 26.32 16.80
C PRO A 2 -29.51 26.64 15.90
N LEU A 3 -29.76 27.44 14.96
CA LEU A 3 -29.05 28.40 14.14
C LEU A 3 -27.56 28.78 14.42
N ASN A 4 -26.93 28.32 15.49
CA ASN A 4 -25.51 28.60 15.81
C ASN A 4 -24.47 27.70 15.16
N SER A 5 -24.88 26.62 14.45
CA SER A 5 -23.93 25.74 13.77
C SER A 5 -23.53 26.23 12.36
N VAL A 6 -24.31 27.13 11.77
CA VAL A 6 -24.05 27.65 10.42
C VAL A 6 -23.09 28.81 10.41
N ALA A 7 -23.03 29.62 11.51
CA ALA A 7 -22.10 30.72 11.62
C ALA A 7 -20.64 30.30 11.84
N GLY A 8 -20.41 29.10 12.41
CA GLY A 8 -19.06 28.55 12.58
C GLY A 8 -18.44 27.99 11.30
N ALA A 9 -19.26 27.68 10.28
CA ALA A 9 -18.76 27.16 8.99
C ALA A 9 -18.31 28.27 8.02
N LEU A 10 -18.70 29.53 8.26
CA LEU A 10 -18.39 30.67 7.38
C LEU A 10 -17.09 31.40 7.74
N SER A 11 -16.41 31.04 8.84
CA SER A 11 -15.15 31.64 9.28
C SER A 11 -13.92 30.71 9.18
N ALA A 12 -14.02 29.61 8.46
CA ALA A 12 -12.85 28.80 8.16
C ALA A 12 -11.97 29.57 7.17
N GLU A 13 -10.89 30.21 7.68
CA GLU A 13 -9.82 30.71 6.82
C GLU A 13 -9.43 29.60 5.80
N PRO A 14 -9.17 29.95 4.52
CA PRO A 14 -8.73 28.98 3.54
C PRO A 14 -7.48 28.27 4.10
N PRO A 15 -7.35 26.95 3.92
CA PRO A 15 -6.23 26.20 4.46
C PRO A 15 -4.92 26.81 3.95
N ARG A 16 -4.12 27.35 4.86
CA ARG A 16 -2.83 27.97 4.50
C ARG A 16 -1.87 26.86 4.07
N VAL A 17 -1.29 27.02 2.89
CA VAL A 17 -0.23 26.14 2.41
C VAL A 17 0.89 26.06 3.45
N GLN A 18 1.28 24.84 3.79
CA GLN A 18 2.31 24.61 4.81
C GLN A 18 3.69 24.54 4.16
N VAL A 19 4.34 25.69 4.04
CA VAL A 19 5.62 25.87 3.33
C VAL A 19 6.71 24.91 3.84
N ALA A 20 6.82 24.72 5.15
CA ALA A 20 7.80 23.79 5.73
C ALA A 20 7.60 22.35 5.23
N GLY A 21 6.35 21.90 5.13
CA GLY A 21 6.02 20.58 4.58
C GLY A 21 6.38 20.46 3.09
N LEU A 22 6.14 21.51 2.31
CA LEU A 22 6.54 21.53 0.90
C LEU A 22 8.06 21.50 0.75
N LEU A 23 8.80 22.27 1.54
CA LEU A 23 10.28 22.25 1.51
C LEU A 23 10.83 20.88 1.89
N LEU A 24 10.27 20.22 2.90
CA LEU A 24 10.64 18.85 3.27
C LEU A 24 10.32 17.86 2.14
N GLY A 25 9.17 18.01 1.50
CA GLY A 25 8.78 17.17 0.36
C GLY A 25 9.72 17.34 -0.83
N VAL A 26 10.05 18.59 -1.18
CA VAL A 26 11.01 18.88 -2.27
C VAL A 26 12.40 18.36 -1.91
N ALA A 27 12.88 18.55 -0.68
CA ALA A 27 14.16 17.99 -0.25
C ALA A 27 14.16 16.45 -0.35
N GLY A 28 13.07 15.79 0.07
CA GLY A 28 12.91 14.34 -0.07
C GLY A 28 12.93 13.88 -1.53
N ILE A 29 12.30 14.63 -2.44
CA ILE A 29 12.35 14.34 -3.89
C ILE A 29 13.76 14.46 -4.42
N VAL A 30 14.47 15.53 -4.09
CA VAL A 30 15.86 15.74 -4.51
C VAL A 30 16.73 14.58 -4.02
N LEU A 31 16.59 14.18 -2.76
CA LEU A 31 17.31 13.02 -2.20
C LEU A 31 16.95 11.70 -2.92
N ALA A 32 15.67 11.47 -3.23
CA ALA A 32 15.25 10.29 -3.96
C ALA A 32 15.81 10.28 -5.40
N ILE A 33 15.74 11.40 -6.11
CA ILE A 33 16.29 11.53 -7.48
C ILE A 33 17.82 11.36 -7.48
N THR A 34 18.54 11.96 -6.53
CA THR A 34 19.99 11.79 -6.42
C THR A 34 20.36 10.35 -6.09
N GLY A 35 19.60 9.70 -5.20
CA GLY A 35 19.79 8.28 -4.91
C GLY A 35 19.57 7.39 -6.14
N VAL A 36 18.49 7.60 -6.87
CA VAL A 36 18.18 6.88 -8.13
C VAL A 36 19.24 7.15 -9.19
N SER A 37 19.67 8.41 -9.35
CA SER A 37 20.74 8.77 -10.30
C SER A 37 22.07 8.09 -9.95
N GLY A 38 22.36 7.92 -8.67
CA GLY A 38 23.54 7.19 -8.19
C GLY A 38 23.51 5.68 -8.50
N ILE A 39 22.32 5.10 -8.68
CA ILE A 39 22.13 3.71 -9.11
C ILE A 39 22.39 3.58 -10.62
N GLY A 40 22.16 4.64 -11.40
CA GLY A 40 22.38 4.65 -12.84
C GLY A 40 21.25 4.04 -13.68
N ASP A 41 20.10 3.71 -13.06
CA ASP A 41 18.92 3.18 -13.74
C ASP A 41 17.83 4.25 -13.91
N ALA A 42 17.74 4.82 -15.10
CA ALA A 42 16.75 5.85 -15.43
C ALA A 42 15.29 5.31 -15.41
N ALA A 43 15.08 4.00 -15.54
CA ALA A 43 13.76 3.38 -15.49
C ALA A 43 13.08 3.50 -14.11
N LEU A 44 13.86 3.77 -13.06
CA LEU A 44 13.34 4.01 -11.72
C LEU A 44 12.63 5.36 -11.55
N LEU A 45 12.95 6.37 -12.37
CA LEU A 45 12.34 7.70 -12.27
C LEU A 45 10.82 7.70 -12.56
N PRO A 46 10.31 7.04 -13.62
CA PRO A 46 8.87 6.87 -13.81
C PRO A 46 8.18 6.17 -12.64
N VAL A 47 8.82 5.17 -12.04
CA VAL A 47 8.27 4.46 -10.86
C VAL A 47 8.08 5.44 -9.69
N LEU A 48 9.10 6.26 -9.39
CA LEU A 48 9.03 7.29 -8.36
C LEU A 48 7.90 8.29 -8.65
N ALA A 49 7.83 8.80 -9.88
CA ALA A 49 6.84 9.80 -10.28
C ALA A 49 5.39 9.27 -10.16
N VAL A 50 5.13 8.06 -10.67
CA VAL A 50 3.80 7.44 -10.57
C VAL A 50 3.43 7.12 -9.13
N ALA A 51 4.38 6.63 -8.32
CA ALA A 51 4.16 6.37 -6.89
C ALA A 51 3.86 7.66 -6.11
N MET A 52 4.54 8.77 -6.42
CA MET A 52 4.24 10.09 -5.83
C MET A 52 2.84 10.57 -6.21
N LEU A 53 2.46 10.43 -7.49
CA LEU A 53 1.12 10.78 -7.94
C LEU A 53 0.06 9.92 -7.21
N LEU A 54 0.31 8.63 -7.06
CA LEU A 54 -0.57 7.72 -6.34
C LEU A 54 -0.71 8.13 -4.87
N GLY A 55 0.39 8.48 -4.19
CA GLY A 55 0.37 9.01 -2.82
C GLY A 55 -0.44 10.29 -2.68
N ALA A 56 -0.31 11.21 -3.63
CA ALA A 56 -1.13 12.42 -3.69
C ALA A 56 -2.62 12.11 -3.90
N MET A 57 -2.94 11.17 -4.77
CA MET A 57 -4.33 10.73 -5.03
C MET A 57 -4.99 10.15 -3.78
N PHE A 58 -4.28 9.36 -2.98
CA PHE A 58 -4.80 8.86 -1.71
C PHE A 58 -5.23 10.01 -0.77
N VAL A 59 -4.45 11.09 -0.75
CA VAL A 59 -4.77 12.28 0.08
C VAL A 59 -5.93 13.09 -0.50
N TRP A 60 -5.93 13.34 -1.82
CA TRP A 60 -6.96 14.14 -2.47
C TRP A 60 -8.33 13.47 -2.45
N LEU A 61 -8.35 12.15 -2.57
CA LEU A 61 -9.58 11.36 -2.60
C LEU A 61 -10.02 10.89 -1.20
N ASP A 62 -9.25 11.22 -0.16
CA ASP A 62 -9.45 10.72 1.22
C ASP A 62 -9.68 9.20 1.26
N TYR A 63 -8.84 8.47 0.50
CA TYR A 63 -9.03 7.05 0.29
C TYR A 63 -8.22 6.22 1.29
N GLY A 64 -8.86 5.19 1.87
CA GLY A 64 -8.21 4.25 2.77
C GLY A 64 -8.97 2.93 2.87
N PHE A 65 -8.23 1.81 2.96
CA PHE A 65 -8.82 0.47 3.01
C PHE A 65 -9.28 0.05 4.41
N ALA A 66 -8.56 0.47 5.46
CA ALA A 66 -8.81 0.01 6.84
C ALA A 66 -10.20 0.38 7.36
N GLY A 67 -10.69 1.57 7.02
CA GLY A 67 -12.01 2.06 7.42
C GLY A 67 -13.15 1.19 6.89
N GLY A 68 -13.01 0.58 5.71
CA GLY A 68 -14.02 -0.30 5.13
C GLY A 68 -14.24 -1.58 5.92
N PHE A 69 -13.17 -2.19 6.42
CA PHE A 69 -13.25 -3.38 7.28
C PHE A 69 -13.89 -3.05 8.63
N ARG A 70 -13.52 -1.91 9.22
CA ARG A 70 -14.13 -1.44 10.48
C ARG A 70 -15.62 -1.20 10.31
N ALA A 71 -16.04 -0.49 9.26
CA ALA A 71 -17.45 -0.24 8.98
C ALA A 71 -18.24 -1.54 8.83
N LEU A 72 -17.69 -2.54 8.11
CA LEU A 72 -18.32 -3.84 7.95
C LEU A 72 -18.47 -4.59 9.28
N LEU A 73 -17.41 -4.63 10.09
CA LEU A 73 -17.37 -5.46 11.30
C LEU A 73 -18.14 -4.82 12.48
N VAL A 74 -18.05 -3.51 12.64
CA VAL A 74 -18.62 -2.78 13.78
C VAL A 74 -20.00 -2.21 13.44
N GLU A 75 -20.14 -1.58 12.29
CA GLU A 75 -21.35 -0.86 11.87
C GLU A 75 -22.24 -1.72 10.96
N ARG A 76 -21.75 -2.90 10.54
CA ARG A 76 -22.40 -3.80 9.56
C ARG A 76 -22.68 -3.11 8.21
N ASP A 77 -21.93 -2.05 7.90
CA ASP A 77 -22.00 -1.32 6.64
C ASP A 77 -20.90 -1.79 5.66
N GLY A 78 -21.31 -2.56 4.63
CA GLY A 78 -20.42 -3.08 3.60
C GLY A 78 -20.12 -2.10 2.47
N ARG A 79 -20.68 -0.90 2.44
CA ARG A 79 -20.60 0.02 1.29
C ARG A 79 -19.16 0.44 0.99
N THR A 80 -18.39 0.74 2.02
CA THR A 80 -16.98 1.18 1.86
C THR A 80 -16.09 0.04 1.40
N LEU A 81 -16.22 -1.13 2.03
CA LEU A 81 -15.42 -2.30 1.67
C LEU A 81 -15.84 -2.86 0.30
N GLY A 82 -17.16 -2.90 0.01
CA GLY A 82 -17.66 -3.32 -1.29
C GLY A 82 -17.18 -2.42 -2.44
N ALA A 83 -17.10 -1.10 -2.19
CA ALA A 83 -16.49 -0.19 -3.16
C ALA A 83 -14.99 -0.42 -3.38
N ALA A 84 -14.28 -0.93 -2.38
CA ALA A 84 -12.83 -1.17 -2.48
C ALA A 84 -12.48 -2.29 -3.48
N PHE A 85 -13.41 -3.20 -3.80
CA PHE A 85 -13.20 -4.23 -4.82
C PHE A 85 -12.96 -3.67 -6.23
N ILE A 86 -13.36 -2.41 -6.49
CA ILE A 86 -13.06 -1.76 -7.77
C ILE A 86 -11.55 -1.53 -7.98
N VAL A 87 -10.76 -1.40 -6.90
CA VAL A 87 -9.30 -1.19 -6.99
C VAL A 87 -8.61 -2.38 -7.66
N PRO A 88 -8.72 -3.61 -7.12
CA PRO A 88 -8.13 -4.78 -7.78
C PRO A 88 -8.79 -5.10 -9.12
N ALA A 89 -10.09 -4.81 -9.31
CA ALA A 89 -10.75 -5.02 -10.58
C ALA A 89 -10.12 -4.13 -11.68
N VAL A 90 -10.00 -2.83 -11.47
CA VAL A 90 -9.37 -1.92 -12.43
C VAL A 90 -7.90 -2.28 -12.66
N ALA A 91 -7.15 -2.65 -11.61
CA ALA A 91 -5.76 -3.06 -11.75
C ALA A 91 -5.63 -4.36 -12.55
N ALA A 92 -6.51 -5.34 -12.35
CA ALA A 92 -6.50 -6.63 -13.03
C ALA A 92 -6.68 -6.52 -14.54
N LEU A 93 -7.43 -5.51 -15.03
CA LEU A 93 -7.59 -5.23 -16.47
C LEU A 93 -6.25 -5.05 -17.19
N VAL A 94 -5.24 -4.60 -16.48
CA VAL A 94 -3.89 -4.36 -17.03
C VAL A 94 -2.92 -5.45 -16.57
N VAL A 95 -2.88 -5.74 -15.27
CA VAL A 95 -1.88 -6.64 -14.66
C VAL A 95 -1.97 -8.07 -15.22
N LEU A 96 -3.19 -8.60 -15.39
CA LEU A 96 -3.35 -9.99 -15.83
C LEU A 96 -2.99 -10.19 -17.30
N PRO A 97 -3.49 -9.37 -18.26
CA PRO A 97 -3.11 -9.53 -19.65
C PRO A 97 -1.63 -9.23 -19.92
N PHE A 98 -1.11 -8.11 -19.39
CA PHE A 98 0.29 -7.73 -19.61
C PHE A 98 1.27 -8.71 -18.98
N GLY A 99 1.00 -9.18 -17.76
CA GLY A 99 1.83 -10.18 -17.09
C GLY A 99 1.85 -11.55 -17.79
N MET A 100 0.98 -11.80 -18.78
CA MET A 100 0.96 -13.02 -19.60
C MET A 100 1.48 -12.81 -21.01
N LEU A 101 1.21 -11.66 -21.61
CA LEU A 101 1.40 -11.41 -23.04
C LEU A 101 2.66 -10.62 -23.35
N VAL A 102 3.24 -9.94 -22.34
CA VAL A 102 4.37 -9.03 -22.55
C VAL A 102 5.55 -9.51 -21.72
N ASP A 103 6.67 -9.77 -22.38
CA ASP A 103 7.92 -10.13 -21.71
C ASP A 103 8.40 -8.98 -20.81
N GLY A 104 9.00 -9.35 -19.67
CA GLY A 104 9.48 -8.39 -18.67
C GLY A 104 8.45 -7.96 -17.63
N TYR A 105 7.18 -8.38 -17.77
CA TYR A 105 6.15 -8.17 -16.76
C TYR A 105 5.94 -9.41 -15.90
N GLY A 106 6.15 -9.24 -14.59
CA GLY A 106 5.99 -10.32 -13.62
C GLY A 106 4.57 -10.40 -13.07
N ARG A 107 4.16 -11.60 -12.66
CA ARG A 107 2.96 -11.84 -11.87
C ARG A 107 3.37 -12.49 -10.57
N PHE A 108 2.63 -12.23 -9.52
CA PHE A 108 2.82 -12.89 -8.24
C PHE A 108 1.58 -13.74 -7.94
N VAL A 109 1.79 -15.05 -7.82
CA VAL A 109 0.74 -15.99 -7.47
C VAL A 109 1.10 -16.63 -6.13
N ALA A 110 0.22 -16.48 -5.15
CA ALA A 110 0.42 -17.07 -3.83
C ALA A 110 -0.37 -18.39 -3.72
N PRO A 111 0.16 -19.42 -3.01
CA PRO A 111 -0.56 -20.65 -2.78
C PRO A 111 -1.81 -20.40 -1.92
N ILE A 112 -2.94 -20.95 -2.35
CA ILE A 112 -4.21 -20.86 -1.63
C ILE A 112 -4.27 -21.96 -0.57
N GLY A 113 -4.32 -21.59 0.72
CA GLY A 113 -4.36 -22.56 1.80
C GLY A 113 -4.22 -21.95 3.19
N LEU A 114 -3.83 -22.79 4.15
CA LEU A 114 -3.64 -22.35 5.54
C LEU A 114 -2.66 -21.20 5.69
N PRO A 115 -1.53 -21.13 4.96
CA PRO A 115 -0.62 -19.98 5.04
C PRO A 115 -1.33 -18.66 4.75
N LEU A 116 -2.13 -18.63 3.68
CA LEU A 116 -2.87 -17.43 3.26
C LEU A 116 -3.94 -17.04 4.29
N LEU A 117 -4.69 -18.01 4.81
CA LEU A 117 -5.74 -17.76 5.80
C LEU A 117 -5.18 -17.22 7.11
N LEU A 118 -4.11 -17.85 7.63
CA LEU A 118 -3.45 -17.42 8.86
C LEU A 118 -2.81 -16.04 8.70
N GLY A 119 -2.09 -15.83 7.60
CA GLY A 119 -1.48 -14.55 7.29
C GLY A 119 -2.51 -13.42 7.15
N ALA A 120 -3.62 -13.66 6.44
CA ALA A 120 -4.70 -12.70 6.29
C ALA A 120 -5.39 -12.37 7.62
N ALA A 121 -5.59 -13.37 8.50
CA ALA A 121 -6.17 -13.17 9.84
C ALA A 121 -5.26 -12.31 10.72
N ILE A 122 -3.95 -12.63 10.79
CA ILE A 122 -2.97 -11.86 11.56
C ILE A 122 -2.87 -10.44 11.02
N PHE A 123 -2.77 -10.27 9.69
CA PHE A 123 -2.73 -8.97 9.05
C PHE A 123 -4.01 -8.15 9.32
N GLY A 124 -5.18 -8.79 9.24
CA GLY A 124 -6.47 -8.14 9.51
C GLY A 124 -6.57 -7.61 10.94
N ILE A 125 -6.11 -8.38 11.93
CA ILE A 125 -6.05 -7.95 13.34
C ILE A 125 -5.09 -6.77 13.49
N GLY A 126 -3.86 -6.87 12.95
CA GLY A 126 -2.87 -5.80 12.98
C GLY A 126 -3.38 -4.51 12.35
N MET A 127 -4.04 -4.61 11.18
CA MET A 127 -4.63 -3.47 10.47
C MET A 127 -5.70 -2.74 11.31
N GLN A 128 -6.50 -3.47 12.10
CA GLN A 128 -7.49 -2.84 12.99
C GLN A 128 -6.84 -2.18 14.21
N ILE A 129 -5.80 -2.78 14.78
CA ILE A 129 -5.06 -2.20 15.91
C ILE A 129 -4.38 -0.90 15.50
N THR A 130 -3.68 -0.89 14.36
CA THR A 130 -2.96 0.29 13.86
C THR A 130 -3.90 1.32 13.21
N ASN A 131 -5.11 0.92 12.82
CA ASN A 131 -6.03 1.67 11.97
C ASN A 131 -5.43 2.05 10.61
N GLY A 132 -4.62 1.16 10.05
CA GLY A 132 -3.96 1.36 8.75
C GLY A 132 -3.46 0.05 8.15
N CYS A 133 -3.59 -0.12 6.83
CA CYS A 133 -2.85 -1.11 6.05
C CYS A 133 -1.48 -0.53 5.65
N GLY A 134 -0.67 -1.25 4.89
CA GLY A 134 0.65 -0.75 4.45
C GLY A 134 0.58 0.61 3.76
N SER A 135 -0.26 0.75 2.71
CA SER A 135 -0.45 2.03 2.01
C SER A 135 -1.03 3.11 2.91
N GLY A 136 -2.04 2.76 3.72
CA GLY A 136 -2.64 3.69 4.67
C GLY A 136 -1.65 4.20 5.72
N THR A 137 -0.73 3.36 6.17
CA THR A 137 0.34 3.74 7.10
C THR A 137 1.30 4.73 6.45
N LEU A 138 1.78 4.44 5.23
CA LEU A 138 2.69 5.34 4.49
C LEU A 138 2.04 6.69 4.18
N VAL A 139 0.82 6.67 3.63
CA VAL A 139 0.08 7.89 3.30
C VAL A 139 -0.19 8.73 4.55
N ALA A 140 -0.64 8.12 5.64
CA ALA A 140 -0.89 8.84 6.87
C ALA A 140 0.41 9.32 7.56
N ALA A 141 1.52 8.59 7.43
CA ALA A 141 2.84 9.06 7.86
C ALA A 141 3.27 10.29 7.05
N GLY A 142 3.12 10.27 5.70
CA GLY A 142 3.33 11.42 4.83
C GLY A 142 2.47 12.63 5.20
N GLN A 143 1.22 12.41 5.62
CA GLN A 143 0.34 13.46 6.15
C GLN A 143 0.76 13.98 7.55
N GLY A 144 1.86 13.51 8.12
CA GLY A 144 2.38 13.94 9.42
C GLY A 144 1.77 13.25 10.63
N SER A 145 1.12 12.10 10.46
CA SER A 145 0.57 11.32 11.57
C SER A 145 1.68 10.72 12.43
N ARG A 146 1.88 11.23 13.65
CA ARG A 146 2.87 10.71 14.61
C ARG A 146 2.62 9.24 14.95
N ARG A 147 1.35 8.83 15.05
CA ARG A 147 0.99 7.44 15.31
C ARG A 147 1.52 6.51 14.21
N MET A 148 1.39 6.91 12.95
CA MET A 148 1.86 6.08 11.83
C MET A 148 3.39 6.06 11.72
N TRP A 149 4.07 7.14 12.12
CA TRP A 149 5.53 7.12 12.26
C TRP A 149 6.02 6.16 13.34
N VAL A 150 5.24 5.97 14.43
CA VAL A 150 5.53 4.94 15.44
C VAL A 150 5.19 3.54 14.92
N ALA A 151 4.09 3.38 14.18
CA ALA A 151 3.68 2.07 13.64
C ALA A 151 4.63 1.56 12.53
N LEU A 152 5.23 2.46 11.75
CA LEU A 152 6.06 2.11 10.59
C LEU A 152 7.24 1.19 10.93
N PRO A 153 8.07 1.44 11.97
CA PRO A 153 9.12 0.50 12.39
C PRO A 153 8.58 -0.88 12.74
N PHE A 154 7.46 -0.95 13.46
CA PHE A 154 6.84 -2.24 13.78
C PHE A 154 6.35 -2.98 12.53
N PHE A 155 5.88 -2.24 11.52
CA PHE A 155 5.51 -2.82 10.23
C PHE A 155 6.74 -3.40 9.52
N CYS A 156 7.84 -2.65 9.48
CA CYS A 156 9.09 -3.08 8.88
C CYS A 156 9.65 -4.34 9.55
N PHE A 157 9.79 -4.32 10.87
CA PHE A 157 10.32 -5.48 11.62
C PHE A 157 9.35 -6.67 11.62
N GLY A 158 8.04 -6.43 11.68
CA GLY A 158 7.03 -7.47 11.52
C GLY A 158 7.11 -8.14 10.14
N GLY A 159 7.38 -7.37 9.08
CA GLY A 159 7.65 -7.87 7.74
C GLY A 159 8.89 -8.77 7.70
N VAL A 160 9.99 -8.37 8.36
CA VAL A 160 11.20 -9.22 8.48
C VAL A 160 10.86 -10.52 9.21
N LEU A 161 10.19 -10.46 10.36
CA LEU A 161 9.80 -11.66 11.09
C LEU A 161 8.92 -12.58 10.22
N GLY A 162 7.98 -12.01 9.47
CA GLY A 162 7.16 -12.74 8.51
C GLY A 162 7.99 -13.39 7.41
N SER A 163 9.01 -12.71 6.87
CA SER A 163 9.92 -13.27 5.85
C SER A 163 10.73 -14.46 6.36
N LEU A 164 11.17 -14.41 7.62
CA LEU A 164 11.87 -15.54 8.26
C LEU A 164 10.96 -16.75 8.48
N MET A 165 9.69 -16.52 8.76
CA MET A 165 8.69 -17.57 8.97
C MET A 165 8.07 -18.09 7.68
N LEU A 166 8.19 -17.36 6.57
CA LEU A 166 7.53 -17.68 5.30
C LEU A 166 7.87 -19.06 4.76
N PRO A 167 9.15 -19.53 4.72
CA PRO A 167 9.46 -20.85 4.23
C PRO A 167 8.77 -21.97 5.03
N ALA A 168 8.68 -21.81 6.36
CA ALA A 168 7.97 -22.76 7.20
C ALA A 168 6.45 -22.68 7.00
N ALA A 169 5.91 -21.47 6.83
CA ALA A 169 4.48 -21.29 6.57
C ALA A 169 4.06 -21.90 5.23
N LEU A 170 4.88 -21.80 4.19
CA LEU A 170 4.59 -22.37 2.87
C LEU A 170 4.57 -23.91 2.85
N ARG A 171 5.10 -24.56 3.90
CA ARG A 171 5.00 -26.03 4.08
C ARG A 171 3.64 -26.48 4.66
N LEU A 172 2.82 -25.55 5.13
CA LEU A 172 1.49 -25.85 5.62
C LEU A 172 0.57 -26.30 4.47
N PRO A 173 -0.49 -27.09 4.78
CA PRO A 173 -1.43 -27.56 3.75
C PRO A 173 -1.99 -26.43 2.90
N SER A 174 -1.88 -26.60 1.59
CA SER A 174 -2.39 -25.67 0.59
C SER A 174 -2.88 -26.43 -0.65
N LEU A 175 -3.75 -25.78 -1.43
CA LEU A 175 -4.21 -26.28 -2.75
C LEU A 175 -3.16 -25.99 -3.85
N GLY A 176 -2.03 -25.38 -3.48
CA GLY A 176 -1.04 -24.91 -4.42
C GLY A 176 -1.38 -23.54 -5.03
N GLU A 177 -0.59 -23.15 -6.02
CA GLU A 177 -0.77 -21.91 -6.77
C GLU A 177 -1.83 -22.12 -7.86
N ILE A 178 -2.90 -21.34 -7.82
CA ILE A 178 -3.96 -21.34 -8.83
C ILE A 178 -3.81 -20.06 -9.67
N ASP A 179 -3.11 -20.20 -10.78
CA ASP A 179 -2.92 -19.11 -11.75
C ASP A 179 -4.03 -19.16 -12.81
N LEU A 180 -5.09 -18.37 -12.62
CA LEU A 180 -6.22 -18.35 -13.54
C LEU A 180 -5.84 -17.98 -14.98
N PRO A 181 -5.00 -16.96 -15.25
CA PRO A 181 -4.48 -16.70 -16.58
C PRO A 181 -3.67 -17.85 -17.19
N ALA A 182 -2.89 -18.59 -16.43
CA ALA A 182 -2.16 -19.75 -16.93
C ALA A 182 -3.10 -20.91 -17.28
N LEU A 183 -4.18 -21.09 -16.53
CA LEU A 183 -5.15 -22.17 -16.74
C LEU A 183 -6.15 -21.89 -17.87
N LEU A 184 -6.61 -20.62 -17.99
CA LEU A 184 -7.74 -20.24 -18.88
C LEU A 184 -7.33 -19.28 -19.99
N GLY A 185 -6.03 -18.99 -20.12
CA GLY A 185 -5.52 -17.93 -20.96
C GLY A 185 -5.72 -16.54 -20.34
N PRO A 186 -5.05 -15.50 -20.89
CA PRO A 186 -5.02 -14.16 -20.29
C PRO A 186 -6.42 -13.55 -20.15
N TRP A 187 -7.26 -13.70 -21.14
CA TRP A 187 -8.61 -13.14 -21.14
C TRP A 187 -9.60 -13.98 -20.32
N GLY A 188 -9.49 -15.32 -20.38
CA GLY A 188 -10.32 -16.22 -19.57
C GLY A 188 -10.03 -16.03 -18.08
N GLY A 189 -8.76 -15.95 -17.70
CA GLY A 189 -8.34 -15.66 -16.33
C GLY A 189 -8.83 -14.30 -15.85
N LEU A 190 -8.76 -13.27 -16.70
CA LEU A 190 -9.29 -11.94 -16.40
C LEU A 190 -10.80 -11.99 -16.12
N VAL A 191 -11.58 -12.59 -17.02
CA VAL A 191 -13.06 -12.66 -16.86
C VAL A 191 -13.42 -13.38 -15.55
N VAL A 192 -12.79 -14.50 -15.25
CA VAL A 192 -13.06 -15.22 -14.00
C VAL A 192 -12.67 -14.40 -12.78
N THR A 193 -11.54 -13.70 -12.82
CA THR A 193 -11.09 -12.81 -11.74
C THR A 193 -12.12 -11.69 -11.51
N GLU A 194 -12.58 -11.02 -12.56
CA GLU A 194 -13.59 -9.96 -12.46
C GLU A 194 -14.92 -10.48 -11.89
N VAL A 195 -15.36 -11.66 -12.34
CA VAL A 195 -16.56 -12.30 -11.78
C VAL A 195 -16.40 -12.60 -10.30
N LEU A 196 -15.26 -13.15 -9.88
CA LEU A 196 -14.99 -13.44 -8.46
C LEU A 196 -14.94 -12.16 -7.62
N LEU A 197 -14.30 -11.10 -8.11
CA LEU A 197 -14.28 -9.79 -7.45
C LEU A 197 -15.69 -9.20 -7.35
N GLY A 198 -16.48 -9.28 -8.42
CA GLY A 198 -17.87 -8.85 -8.44
C GLY A 198 -18.75 -9.61 -7.46
N LEU A 199 -18.60 -10.94 -7.39
CA LEU A 199 -19.31 -11.78 -6.40
C LEU A 199 -18.89 -11.43 -4.98
N GLY A 200 -17.59 -11.25 -4.72
CA GLY A 200 -17.07 -10.81 -3.42
C GLY A 200 -17.66 -9.45 -3.01
N ALA A 201 -17.70 -8.49 -3.92
CA ALA A 201 -18.32 -7.19 -3.69
C ALA A 201 -19.82 -7.33 -3.37
N MET A 202 -20.58 -8.16 -4.11
CA MET A 202 -21.99 -8.39 -3.85
C MET A 202 -22.27 -9.01 -2.47
N VAL A 203 -21.46 -9.97 -2.06
CA VAL A 203 -21.55 -10.60 -0.73
C VAL A 203 -21.32 -9.57 0.38
N VAL A 204 -20.33 -8.69 0.21
CA VAL A 204 -20.01 -7.64 1.19
C VAL A 204 -21.06 -6.55 1.21
N LEU A 205 -21.56 -6.14 0.05
CA LEU A 205 -22.57 -5.08 -0.08
C LEU A 205 -23.95 -5.49 0.46
N ARG A 206 -24.30 -6.79 0.42
CA ARG A 206 -25.60 -7.28 0.89
C ARG A 206 -26.79 -6.48 0.34
N GLY A 207 -26.71 -6.07 -0.93
CA GLY A 207 -27.73 -5.25 -1.61
C GLY A 207 -27.60 -3.73 -1.37
N ALA A 208 -26.70 -3.28 -0.49
CA ALA A 208 -26.42 -1.86 -0.35
C ALA A 208 -25.65 -1.31 -1.58
N ARG A 209 -25.87 -0.03 -1.91
CA ARG A 209 -25.19 0.60 -3.03
C ARG A 209 -24.07 1.51 -2.51
N PRO A 210 -22.82 1.34 -2.96
CA PRO A 210 -21.72 2.25 -2.65
C PRO A 210 -21.96 3.61 -3.34
N SER A 211 -21.41 4.68 -2.78
CA SER A 211 -21.48 6.00 -3.41
C SER A 211 -20.62 6.04 -4.69
N ARG A 212 -21.06 6.83 -5.68
CA ARG A 212 -20.31 7.03 -6.93
C ARG A 212 -18.92 7.60 -6.66
N GLU A 213 -18.79 8.49 -5.70
CA GLU A 213 -17.51 9.10 -5.30
C GLU A 213 -16.50 8.04 -4.83
N ARG A 214 -16.93 7.08 -3.99
CA ARG A 214 -16.06 5.99 -3.53
C ARG A 214 -15.68 5.04 -4.66
N LEU A 215 -16.59 4.74 -5.58
CA LEU A 215 -16.27 3.92 -6.75
C LEU A 215 -15.27 4.63 -7.67
N LEU A 216 -15.47 5.92 -7.94
CA LEU A 216 -14.53 6.71 -8.73
C LEU A 216 -13.17 6.81 -8.06
N ALA A 217 -13.13 7.10 -6.75
CA ALA A 217 -11.88 7.13 -5.98
C ALA A 217 -11.15 5.79 -6.05
N GLY A 218 -11.86 4.67 -5.85
CA GLY A 218 -11.27 3.33 -5.98
C GLY A 218 -10.77 3.04 -7.40
N ALA A 219 -11.52 3.44 -8.44
CA ALA A 219 -11.11 3.27 -9.83
C ALA A 219 -9.83 4.08 -10.15
N VAL A 220 -9.72 5.31 -9.65
CA VAL A 220 -8.51 6.14 -9.81
C VAL A 220 -7.31 5.49 -9.10
N ILE A 221 -7.49 4.98 -7.88
CA ILE A 221 -6.42 4.27 -7.17
C ILE A 221 -6.03 2.98 -7.90
N GLY A 222 -7.01 2.21 -8.41
CA GLY A 222 -6.76 1.02 -9.22
C GLY A 222 -6.00 1.32 -10.52
N ALA A 223 -6.36 2.41 -11.19
CA ALA A 223 -5.64 2.90 -12.37
C ALA A 223 -4.21 3.34 -12.02
N GLY A 224 -4.01 3.98 -10.86
CA GLY A 224 -2.68 4.33 -10.36
C GLY A 224 -1.82 3.09 -10.08
N ALA A 225 -2.42 2.03 -9.50
CA ALA A 225 -1.74 0.75 -9.29
C ALA A 225 -1.38 0.07 -10.62
N ALA A 226 -2.28 0.12 -11.61
CA ALA A 226 -2.01 -0.37 -12.97
C ALA A 226 -0.90 0.43 -13.67
N ALA A 227 -0.90 1.75 -13.53
CA ALA A 227 0.16 2.61 -14.08
C ALA A 227 1.51 2.29 -13.43
N LEU A 228 1.53 2.06 -12.11
CA LEU A 228 2.75 1.66 -11.41
C LEU A 228 3.28 0.32 -11.93
N PHE A 229 2.40 -0.66 -12.15
CA PHE A 229 2.74 -1.93 -12.78
C PHE A 229 3.37 -1.74 -14.16
N LEU A 230 2.78 -0.88 -15.00
CA LEU A 230 3.29 -0.62 -16.36
C LEU A 230 4.69 -0.02 -16.37
N VAL A 231 5.04 0.82 -15.40
CA VAL A 231 6.37 1.44 -15.34
C VAL A 231 7.38 0.60 -14.57
N SER A 232 6.95 -0.31 -13.68
CA SER A 232 7.84 -1.14 -12.86
C SER A 232 8.00 -2.57 -13.37
N GLY A 233 7.09 -3.04 -14.23
CA GLY A 233 7.03 -4.45 -14.66
C GLY A 233 6.59 -5.44 -13.58
N THR A 234 6.34 -4.98 -12.34
CA THR A 234 6.00 -5.82 -11.20
C THR A 234 4.72 -5.34 -10.52
N PRO A 235 3.87 -6.26 -9.99
CA PRO A 235 2.68 -5.87 -9.25
C PRO A 235 3.05 -4.96 -8.07
N TRP A 236 2.21 -3.95 -7.83
CA TRP A 236 2.41 -3.02 -6.72
C TRP A 236 2.42 -3.75 -5.38
N GLY A 237 3.54 -3.71 -4.67
CA GLY A 237 3.77 -4.42 -3.42
C GLY A 237 4.45 -3.55 -2.39
N ILE A 238 3.70 -3.01 -1.43
CA ILE A 238 4.19 -2.15 -0.35
C ILE A 238 4.93 -2.97 0.71
N THR A 239 4.36 -4.11 1.09
CA THR A 239 4.84 -4.90 2.22
C THR A 239 6.30 -5.31 2.06
N MET A 240 6.70 -5.68 0.83
CA MET A 240 8.08 -6.11 0.58
C MET A 240 9.06 -4.93 0.65
N GLY A 241 8.67 -3.73 0.21
CA GLY A 241 9.49 -2.52 0.37
C GLY A 241 9.75 -2.23 1.85
N LEU A 242 8.68 -2.22 2.67
CA LEU A 242 8.80 -2.03 4.12
C LEU A 242 9.59 -3.15 4.81
N THR A 243 9.43 -4.40 4.35
CA THR A 243 10.22 -5.54 4.84
C THR A 243 11.71 -5.34 4.55
N LEU A 244 12.04 -4.88 3.36
CA LEU A 244 13.43 -4.57 2.99
C LEU A 244 14.02 -3.44 3.86
N TRP A 245 13.23 -2.40 4.17
CA TRP A 245 13.68 -1.34 5.08
C TRP A 245 14.06 -1.90 6.45
N GLY A 246 13.23 -2.81 6.99
CA GLY A 246 13.52 -3.50 8.25
C GLY A 246 14.74 -4.41 8.16
N ALA A 247 14.88 -5.17 7.07
CA ALA A 247 15.98 -6.09 6.85
C ALA A 247 17.33 -5.37 6.75
N GLN A 248 17.41 -4.32 5.94
CA GLN A 248 18.65 -3.53 5.82
C GLN A 248 18.96 -2.74 7.10
N ALA A 249 17.95 -2.29 7.86
CA ALA A 249 18.16 -1.69 9.16
C ALA A 249 18.77 -2.69 10.16
N LEU A 250 18.29 -3.94 10.16
CA LEU A 250 18.89 -5.00 10.99
C LEU A 250 20.32 -5.34 10.56
N GLN A 251 20.60 -5.42 9.26
CA GLN A 251 21.98 -5.60 8.77
C GLN A 251 22.89 -4.46 9.23
N ALA A 252 22.45 -3.21 9.17
CA ALA A 252 23.19 -2.06 9.65
C ALA A 252 23.48 -2.12 11.17
N LEU A 253 22.63 -2.84 11.93
CA LEU A 253 22.82 -3.13 13.35
C LEU A 253 23.69 -4.37 13.61
N GLY A 254 24.24 -5.00 12.56
CA GLY A 254 25.12 -6.15 12.66
C GLY A 254 24.44 -7.52 12.64
N TRP A 255 23.14 -7.58 12.30
CA TRP A 255 22.43 -8.86 12.17
C TRP A 255 22.58 -9.38 10.73
N ASP A 256 23.13 -10.58 10.59
CA ASP A 256 23.23 -11.25 9.28
C ASP A 256 21.96 -12.04 8.98
N LEU A 257 21.20 -11.57 8.01
CA LEU A 257 19.99 -12.22 7.52
C LEU A 257 20.26 -13.20 6.37
N SER A 258 21.46 -13.19 5.80
CA SER A 258 21.82 -14.00 4.64
C SER A 258 21.76 -15.51 4.87
N GLY A 259 21.87 -15.95 6.13
CA GLY A 259 21.72 -17.34 6.53
C GLY A 259 20.28 -17.88 6.53
N PHE A 260 19.28 -17.03 6.38
CA PHE A 260 17.88 -17.45 6.34
C PHE A 260 17.43 -17.73 4.92
N GLU A 261 16.64 -18.81 4.73
CA GLU A 261 16.21 -19.32 3.42
C GLU A 261 15.64 -18.22 2.51
N PHE A 262 14.78 -17.34 3.04
CA PHE A 262 14.16 -16.24 2.29
C PHE A 262 15.18 -15.22 1.75
N TRP A 263 16.27 -14.95 2.51
CA TRP A 263 17.28 -13.95 2.20
C TRP A 263 18.58 -14.52 1.65
N SER A 264 18.65 -15.85 1.42
CA SER A 264 19.90 -16.54 1.07
C SER A 264 20.25 -16.52 -0.41
N SER A 265 19.27 -16.33 -1.30
CA SER A 265 19.47 -16.45 -2.74
C SER A 265 18.43 -15.67 -3.56
N GLY A 266 18.66 -15.56 -4.86
CA GLY A 266 17.77 -14.92 -5.82
C GLY A 266 17.58 -13.42 -5.58
N TRP A 267 16.47 -12.89 -6.08
CA TRP A 267 16.16 -11.46 -6.06
C TRP A 267 16.07 -10.87 -4.63
N THR A 268 15.68 -11.67 -3.64
CA THR A 268 15.62 -11.20 -2.24
C THR A 268 17.00 -10.95 -1.68
N ARG A 269 17.98 -11.81 -2.02
CA ARG A 269 19.39 -11.60 -1.65
C ARG A 269 19.96 -10.37 -2.36
N GLU A 270 19.69 -10.23 -3.65
CA GLU A 270 20.12 -9.05 -4.43
C GLU A 270 19.53 -7.76 -3.86
N ALA A 271 18.25 -7.78 -3.47
CA ALA A 271 17.60 -6.63 -2.83
C ALA A 271 18.20 -6.32 -1.45
N LEU A 272 18.55 -7.35 -0.67
CA LEU A 272 19.13 -7.19 0.67
C LEU A 272 20.50 -6.54 0.61
N ASP A 273 21.34 -6.92 -0.34
CA ASP A 273 22.72 -6.42 -0.50
C ASP A 273 22.79 -5.16 -1.39
N GLY A 274 21.75 -4.89 -2.16
CA GLY A 274 21.67 -3.77 -3.11
C GLY A 274 21.22 -2.45 -2.48
N PRO A 275 21.23 -1.37 -3.28
CA PRO A 275 20.70 -0.08 -2.85
C PRO A 275 19.19 -0.17 -2.55
N LEU A 276 18.74 0.44 -1.45
CA LEU A 276 17.35 0.44 -1.00
C LEU A 276 16.37 0.90 -2.11
N LEU A 277 16.76 1.92 -2.87
CA LEU A 277 15.92 2.52 -3.93
C LEU A 277 15.98 1.75 -5.27
N ALA A 278 16.83 0.74 -5.42
CA ALA A 278 16.86 -0.10 -6.61
C ALA A 278 15.65 -1.03 -6.69
N MET A 279 15.07 -1.40 -5.55
CA MET A 279 13.87 -2.22 -5.49
C MET A 279 12.62 -1.37 -5.77
N HIS A 280 11.84 -1.71 -6.80
CA HIS A 280 10.62 -1.00 -7.20
C HIS A 280 9.62 -0.81 -6.05
N GLY A 281 9.41 -1.84 -5.21
CA GLY A 281 8.54 -1.78 -4.03
C GLY A 281 8.99 -0.70 -3.04
N SER A 282 10.28 -0.71 -2.67
CA SER A 282 10.86 0.29 -1.77
C SER A 282 10.79 1.71 -2.34
N LEU A 283 11.12 1.87 -3.62
CA LEU A 283 11.05 3.15 -4.31
C LEU A 283 9.61 3.67 -4.38
N SER A 284 8.64 2.77 -4.63
CA SER A 284 7.21 3.14 -4.64
C SER A 284 6.71 3.54 -3.25
N ASP A 285 7.24 2.95 -2.18
CA ASP A 285 6.90 3.31 -0.81
C ASP A 285 7.40 4.72 -0.45
N VAL A 286 8.64 5.04 -0.86
CA VAL A 286 9.19 6.41 -0.74
C VAL A 286 8.34 7.40 -1.55
N GLY A 287 8.03 7.07 -2.81
CA GLY A 287 7.18 7.90 -3.66
C GLY A 287 5.80 8.16 -3.05
N LEU A 288 5.15 7.11 -2.54
CA LEU A 288 3.83 7.21 -1.91
C LEU A 288 3.86 8.18 -0.71
N LEU A 289 4.88 8.05 0.14
CA LEU A 289 5.07 8.90 1.32
C LEU A 289 5.31 10.37 0.92
N LEU A 290 6.19 10.62 -0.05
CA LEU A 290 6.52 11.96 -0.52
C LEU A 290 5.33 12.62 -1.24
N GLY A 291 4.61 11.88 -2.08
CA GLY A 291 3.40 12.35 -2.74
C GLY A 291 2.30 12.72 -1.75
N ALA A 292 2.09 11.90 -0.72
CA ALA A 292 1.16 12.20 0.36
C ALA A 292 1.56 13.42 1.17
N LEU A 293 2.86 13.59 1.47
CA LEU A 293 3.40 14.76 2.17
C LEU A 293 3.14 16.06 1.38
N LEU A 294 3.47 16.08 0.10
CA LEU A 294 3.27 17.26 -0.75
C LEU A 294 1.80 17.61 -0.91
N ALA A 295 0.95 16.61 -1.14
CA ALA A 295 -0.49 16.84 -1.28
C ALA A 295 -1.10 17.38 0.02
N ALA A 296 -0.73 16.82 1.17
CA ALA A 296 -1.21 17.29 2.47
C ALA A 296 -0.69 18.69 2.82
N ALA A 297 0.59 18.98 2.55
CA ALA A 297 1.19 20.30 2.75
C ALA A 297 0.54 21.37 1.87
N GLY A 298 0.31 21.06 0.58
CA GLY A 298 -0.36 21.94 -0.37
C GLY A 298 -1.80 22.26 0.01
N GLN A 299 -2.51 21.31 0.64
CA GLN A 299 -3.87 21.51 1.14
C GLN A 299 -3.92 22.11 2.57
N GLY A 300 -2.77 22.38 3.21
CA GLY A 300 -2.73 22.83 4.60
C GLY A 300 -3.24 21.78 5.60
N ARG A 301 -3.23 20.51 5.24
CA ARG A 301 -3.78 19.39 6.00
C ARG A 301 -2.73 18.53 6.71
N LEU A 302 -1.46 18.97 6.76
CA LEU A 302 -0.49 18.26 7.58
C LEU A 302 -0.97 18.23 9.02
N ARG A 303 -1.05 17.03 9.56
CA ARG A 303 -1.48 16.80 10.95
C ARG A 303 -0.36 17.24 11.88
N HIS A 304 -0.49 18.44 12.44
CA HIS A 304 0.32 18.84 13.58
C HIS A 304 -0.20 18.06 14.80
N GLY A 305 0.51 16.96 15.10
CA GLY A 305 -0.03 15.94 15.97
C GLY A 305 -0.35 16.43 17.38
N THR A 306 -1.54 16.09 17.86
CA THR A 306 -1.79 15.93 19.29
C THR A 306 -0.76 14.97 19.90
N PRO A 307 -0.26 15.23 21.13
CA PRO A 307 0.66 14.32 21.79
C PRO A 307 0.08 12.90 21.80
N ILE A 308 0.90 11.93 21.43
CA ILE A 308 0.50 10.52 21.54
C ILE A 308 0.43 10.19 23.04
N GLY A 309 -0.78 10.07 23.58
CA GLY A 309 -0.94 9.50 24.90
C GLY A 309 -0.48 8.04 24.91
N TRP A 310 -0.02 7.52 26.05
CA TRP A 310 0.42 6.14 26.20
C TRP A 310 -0.56 5.10 25.60
N ARG A 311 -1.87 5.35 25.73
CA ARG A 311 -2.92 4.50 25.14
C ARG A 311 -2.95 4.54 23.61
N GLY A 312 -2.48 5.62 23.00
CA GLY A 312 -2.35 5.75 21.55
C GLY A 312 -1.08 5.09 21.01
N ALA A 313 -0.01 5.08 21.79
CA ALA A 313 1.24 4.43 21.44
C ALA A 313 1.17 2.89 21.55
N THR A 314 0.44 2.37 22.55
CA THR A 314 0.27 0.91 22.75
C THR A 314 -0.71 0.28 21.75
N GLY A 315 -1.47 1.08 21.02
CA GLY A 315 -2.36 0.61 19.95
C GLY A 315 -1.79 0.87 18.53
N ALA A 316 -0.53 1.29 18.42
CA ALA A 316 0.25 1.36 17.19
C ALA A 316 1.30 0.25 17.22
#